data_c856cb0e9b74680e9a907d87126368a7
#
_entry.id   c856cb0e9b74680e9a907d87126368a7
#
_cell.length_a   1.000
_cell.length_b   1.000
_cell.length_c   1.000
_cell.angle_alpha   90.00
_cell.angle_beta   90.00
_cell.angle_gamma   90.00
#
_symmetry.space_group_name_H-M   'P 1'
#
loop_
_entity.id
_entity.type
_entity.pdbx_description
1 polymer ?
#
loop_
_entity_poly.entity_id
_entity_poly.type
_entity_poly.pdbx_seq_one_letter_code
_entity_poly.pdbx_strand_id
1 'polypeptide(L)'
;VGRDDDELVTIAGRELAFVGRLGRALPVASRVTRWGGGLPRYAVGHVDRARRITESVESLPGLAICGATFDGVGVAACIGRAAASAGWISQHLSADGQWRHG
;
A
#
# COMPACT_ATOMS: atom_id res chain seq x y z
N VAL A 1 2.38 20.69 -8.01
CA VAL A 1 2.21 21.60 -6.89
C VAL A 1 0.99 22.47 -7.14
N GLY A 2 0.13 22.73 -7.48
CA GLY A 2 -1.03 23.60 -7.62
C GLY A 2 -2.27 22.86 -8.07
N ARG A 3 -2.20 21.53 -8.15
CA ARG A 3 -3.34 20.74 -8.56
C ARG A 3 -4.25 20.51 -7.36
N ASP A 4 -5.56 20.58 -7.58
CA ASP A 4 -6.50 20.27 -6.52
C ASP A 4 -6.62 18.75 -6.31
N ASP A 5 -7.30 18.35 -5.25
CA ASP A 5 -7.41 16.95 -4.86
C ASP A 5 -8.15 16.12 -5.91
N ASP A 6 -9.22 16.66 -6.49
CA ASP A 6 -9.99 15.96 -7.50
C ASP A 6 -9.15 15.67 -8.75
N GLU A 7 -8.34 16.63 -9.14
CA GLU A 7 -7.43 16.47 -10.27
C GLU A 7 -6.41 15.38 -10.02
N LEU A 8 -5.82 15.36 -8.83
CA LEU A 8 -4.85 14.34 -8.44
C LEU A 8 -5.47 12.94 -8.41
N VAL A 9 -6.66 12.83 -7.87
CA VAL A 9 -7.39 11.54 -7.84
C VAL A 9 -7.67 11.06 -9.26
N THR A 10 -8.08 11.95 -10.15
CA THR A 10 -8.37 11.61 -11.54
C THR A 10 -7.11 11.10 -12.26
N ILE A 11 -5.99 11.79 -12.08
CA ILE A 11 -4.72 11.40 -12.70
C ILE A 11 -4.27 10.04 -12.16
N ALA A 12 -4.27 9.87 -10.86
CA ALA A 12 -3.86 8.62 -10.23
C ALA A 12 -4.74 7.46 -10.66
N GLY A 13 -6.04 7.68 -10.74
CA GLY A 13 -6.97 6.66 -11.18
C GLY A 13 -6.74 6.24 -12.62
N ARG A 14 -6.46 7.21 -13.49
CA ARG A 14 -6.17 6.93 -14.89
C ARG A 14 -4.88 6.12 -15.05
N GLU A 15 -3.83 6.51 -14.34
CA GLU A 15 -2.56 5.80 -14.40
C GLU A 15 -2.67 4.39 -13.83
N LEU A 16 -3.36 4.24 -12.72
CA LEU A 16 -3.56 2.94 -12.09
C LEU A 16 -4.38 2.01 -12.99
N ALA A 17 -5.43 2.53 -13.63
CA ALA A 17 -6.24 1.75 -14.55
C ALA A 17 -5.41 1.26 -15.74
N PHE A 18 -4.53 2.10 -16.25
CA PHE A 18 -3.65 1.75 -17.35
C PHE A 18 -2.65 0.66 -16.97
N VAL A 19 -1.91 0.87 -15.86
CA VAL A 19 -0.88 -0.06 -15.41
C VAL A 19 -1.48 -1.37 -14.90
N GLY A 20 -2.56 -1.27 -14.13
CA GLY A 20 -3.22 -2.44 -13.53
C GLY A 20 -4.26 -3.10 -14.43
N ARG A 21 -4.50 -2.55 -15.61
CA ARG A 21 -5.51 -3.06 -16.54
C ARG A 21 -6.88 -3.19 -15.89
N LEU A 22 -7.26 -2.20 -15.10
CA LEU A 22 -8.50 -2.26 -14.33
C LEU A 22 -9.74 -1.86 -15.12
N GLY A 23 -9.57 -1.45 -16.38
CA GLY A 23 -10.70 -1.07 -17.22
C GLY A 23 -11.42 0.16 -16.68
N ARG A 24 -12.73 0.04 -16.49
CA ARG A 24 -13.57 1.14 -16.02
C ARG A 24 -13.82 1.11 -14.53
N ALA A 25 -13.02 0.35 -13.77
CA ALA A 25 -13.19 0.30 -12.33
C ALA A 25 -12.98 1.69 -11.71
N LEU A 26 -13.85 2.07 -10.80
CA LEU A 26 -13.78 3.34 -10.10
C LEU A 26 -13.47 3.09 -8.63
N PRO A 27 -12.70 3.97 -7.98
CA PRO A 27 -12.46 3.82 -6.56
C PRO A 27 -13.75 4.02 -5.75
N VAL A 28 -13.89 3.23 -4.69
CA VAL A 28 -15.01 3.36 -3.77
C VAL A 28 -14.82 4.59 -2.87
N ALA A 29 -13.59 4.89 -2.52
CA ALA A 29 -13.23 6.02 -1.71
C ALA A 29 -11.82 6.48 -2.06
N SER A 30 -11.53 7.74 -1.84
CA SER A 30 -10.21 8.31 -2.09
C SER A 30 -9.87 9.36 -1.06
N ARG A 31 -8.57 9.53 -0.81
CA ARG A 31 -8.08 10.55 0.09
C ARG A 31 -6.72 11.02 -0.41
N VAL A 32 -6.54 12.34 -0.45
CA VAL A 32 -5.26 12.95 -0.83
C VAL A 32 -4.59 13.48 0.42
N THR A 33 -3.34 13.11 0.64
CA THR A 33 -2.54 13.61 1.74
C THR A 33 -1.31 14.31 1.18
N ARG A 34 -1.07 15.54 1.61
CA ARG A 34 0.06 16.34 1.15
C ARG A 34 1.10 16.44 2.26
N TRP A 35 2.32 16.04 1.95
CA TRP A 35 3.39 15.98 2.94
C TRP A 35 4.38 17.12 2.72
N GLY A 36 4.68 17.84 3.81
CA GLY A 36 5.75 18.84 3.79
C GLY A 36 7.13 18.25 4.00
N GLY A 37 7.22 17.06 4.63
CA GLY A 37 8.46 16.31 4.78
C GLY A 37 8.18 14.84 4.59
N GLY A 38 8.86 14.18 3.66
CA GLY A 38 8.46 12.88 3.17
C GLY A 38 9.29 11.68 3.62
N LEU A 39 10.41 11.89 4.30
CA LEU A 39 11.26 10.77 4.70
C LEU A 39 10.96 10.31 6.13
N PRO A 40 10.87 8.99 6.34
CA PRO A 40 10.68 8.48 7.70
C PRO A 40 11.91 8.73 8.56
N ARG A 41 11.67 8.95 9.84
CA ARG A 41 12.71 9.14 10.82
C ARG A 41 12.79 7.91 11.70
N TYR A 42 13.94 7.25 11.66
CA TYR A 42 14.14 6.04 12.45
C TYR A 42 14.70 6.39 13.82
N ALA A 43 13.82 6.42 14.81
CA ALA A 43 14.20 6.66 16.20
C ALA A 43 14.80 5.42 16.84
N VAL A 44 15.40 5.57 18.03
CA VAL A 44 15.87 4.43 18.81
C VAL A 44 14.70 3.50 19.12
N GLY A 45 14.89 2.19 18.90
CA GLY A 45 13.83 1.20 19.08
C GLY A 45 12.87 1.09 17.91
N HIS A 46 13.13 1.79 16.81
CA HIS A 46 12.26 1.76 15.62
C HIS A 46 12.10 0.35 15.06
N VAL A 47 13.18 -0.39 14.96
CA VAL A 47 13.16 -1.75 14.40
C VAL A 47 12.22 -2.66 15.22
N ASP A 48 12.30 -2.60 16.52
CA ASP A 48 11.45 -3.39 17.41
C ASP A 48 9.98 -2.97 17.29
N ARG A 49 9.75 -1.66 17.20
CA ARG A 49 8.39 -1.15 17.04
C ARG A 49 7.78 -1.58 15.71
N ALA A 50 8.55 -1.45 14.63
CA ALA A 50 8.08 -1.87 13.31
C ALA A 50 7.78 -3.37 13.28
N ARG A 51 8.62 -4.18 13.91
CA ARG A 51 8.39 -5.63 14.01
C ARG A 51 7.11 -5.94 14.77
N ARG A 52 6.87 -5.28 15.90
CA ARG A 52 5.64 -5.49 16.69
C ARG A 52 4.39 -5.10 15.91
N ILE A 53 4.46 -4.01 15.16
CA ILE A 53 3.33 -3.59 14.31
C ILE A 53 3.09 -4.64 13.24
N THR A 54 4.13 -5.10 12.55
CA THR A 54 4.02 -6.10 11.51
C THR A 54 3.42 -7.41 12.04
N GLU A 55 3.90 -7.87 13.19
CA GLU A 55 3.37 -9.08 13.83
C GLU A 55 1.89 -8.93 14.19
N SER A 56 1.51 -7.75 14.68
CA SER A 56 0.11 -7.49 15.02
C SER A 56 -0.78 -7.51 13.78
N VAL A 57 -0.30 -6.95 12.67
CA VAL A 57 -1.04 -6.94 11.42
C VAL A 57 -1.16 -8.35 10.84
N GLU A 58 -0.13 -9.16 10.96
CA GLU A 58 -0.14 -10.55 10.47
C GLU A 58 -1.23 -11.40 11.13
N SER A 59 -1.65 -11.04 12.33
CA SER A 59 -2.75 -11.73 13.01
C SER A 59 -4.12 -11.35 12.46
N LEU A 60 -4.19 -10.34 11.59
CA LEU A 60 -5.44 -9.87 10.99
C LEU A 60 -5.57 -10.42 9.58
N PRO A 61 -6.55 -11.30 9.31
CA PRO A 61 -6.70 -11.88 7.98
C PRO A 61 -7.00 -10.84 6.91
N GLY A 62 -6.35 -10.96 5.77
CA GLY A 62 -6.63 -10.09 4.64
C GLY A 62 -6.02 -8.70 4.71
N LEU A 63 -5.10 -8.46 5.66
CA LEU A 63 -4.43 -7.16 5.80
C LEU A 63 -2.92 -7.34 5.77
N ALA A 64 -2.23 -6.46 5.05
CA ALA A 64 -0.78 -6.43 5.02
C ALA A 64 -0.30 -4.99 5.00
N ILE A 65 0.88 -4.74 5.55
CA ILE A 65 1.50 -3.42 5.54
C ILE A 65 2.90 -3.51 4.93
N CYS A 66 3.29 -2.46 4.26
CA CYS A 66 4.63 -2.33 3.70
C CYS A 66 4.95 -0.85 3.52
N GLY A 67 6.20 -0.54 3.23
CA GLY A 67 6.62 0.82 2.98
C GLY A 67 7.90 1.19 3.71
N ALA A 68 8.42 2.38 3.43
CA ALA A 68 9.70 2.84 3.96
C ALA A 68 9.75 2.89 5.48
N THR A 69 8.62 3.16 6.12
CA THR A 69 8.55 3.19 7.59
C THR A 69 8.88 1.82 8.20
N PHE A 70 8.53 0.74 7.52
CA PHE A 70 8.67 -0.62 8.04
C PHE A 70 9.86 -1.37 7.43
N ASP A 71 10.21 -1.04 6.19
CA ASP A 71 11.11 -1.86 5.38
C ASP A 71 12.41 -1.16 4.97
N GLY A 72 12.62 0.08 5.41
CA GLY A 72 13.75 0.90 5.00
C GLY A 72 13.43 1.75 3.78
N VAL A 73 14.26 2.77 3.53
CA VAL A 73 13.99 3.76 2.49
C VAL A 73 14.48 3.35 1.10
N GLY A 74 15.15 2.21 0.97
CA GLY A 74 15.63 1.74 -0.33
C GLY A 74 14.50 1.36 -1.27
N VAL A 75 14.59 1.77 -2.53
CA VAL A 75 13.57 1.46 -3.53
C VAL A 75 13.39 -0.05 -3.70
N ALA A 76 14.48 -0.79 -3.77
CA ALA A 76 14.44 -2.24 -3.92
C ALA A 76 13.75 -2.91 -2.73
N ALA A 77 14.02 -2.44 -1.52
CA ALA A 77 13.38 -2.98 -0.31
C ALA A 77 11.88 -2.73 -0.31
N CYS A 78 11.46 -1.53 -0.70
CA CYS A 78 10.03 -1.18 -0.77
C CYS A 78 9.31 -2.02 -1.83
N ILE A 79 9.91 -2.20 -3.01
CA ILE A 79 9.31 -2.99 -4.08
C ILE A 79 9.19 -4.46 -3.66
N GLY A 80 10.25 -5.01 -3.07
CA GLY A 80 10.23 -6.40 -2.61
C GLY A 80 9.15 -6.67 -1.58
N ARG A 81 9.00 -5.77 -0.61
CA ARG A 81 7.96 -5.93 0.42
C ARG A 81 6.57 -5.71 -0.14
N ALA A 82 6.41 -4.80 -1.09
CA ALA A 82 5.13 -4.59 -1.75
C ALA A 82 4.70 -5.86 -2.48
N ALA A 83 5.60 -6.49 -3.22
CA ALA A 83 5.31 -7.74 -3.91
C ALA A 83 4.94 -8.87 -2.94
N ALA A 84 5.68 -9.00 -1.84
CA ALA A 84 5.39 -10.01 -0.82
C ALA A 84 4.02 -9.78 -0.16
N SER A 85 3.70 -8.51 0.15
CA SER A 85 2.41 -8.15 0.74
C SER A 85 1.26 -8.45 -0.21
N ALA A 86 1.41 -8.11 -1.48
CA ALA A 86 0.40 -8.39 -2.50
C ALA A 86 0.16 -9.89 -2.65
N GLY A 87 1.24 -10.69 -2.66
CA GLY A 87 1.16 -12.14 -2.73
C GLY A 87 0.42 -12.73 -1.54
N TRP A 88 0.72 -12.26 -0.35
CA TRP A 88 0.04 -12.67 0.87
C TRP A 88 -1.47 -12.42 0.81
N ILE A 89 -1.85 -11.21 0.41
CA ILE A 89 -3.26 -10.84 0.29
C ILE A 89 -3.97 -11.69 -0.77
N SER A 90 -3.34 -11.88 -1.93
CA SER A 90 -3.90 -12.70 -3.00
C SER A 90 -4.17 -14.13 -2.56
N GLN A 91 -3.21 -14.75 -1.89
CA GLN A 91 -3.36 -16.11 -1.38
C GLN A 91 -4.48 -16.20 -0.36
N HIS A 92 -4.55 -15.23 0.54
CA HIS A 92 -5.56 -15.22 1.59
C HIS A 92 -6.97 -15.10 1.01
N LEU A 93 -7.17 -14.18 0.08
CA LEU A 93 -8.47 -13.98 -0.56
C LEU A 93 -8.89 -15.20 -1.38
N SER A 94 -7.94 -15.83 -2.08
CA SER A 94 -8.22 -17.04 -2.84
C SER A 94 -8.61 -18.22 -1.95
N ALA A 95 -7.91 -18.39 -0.82
CA ALA A 95 -8.21 -19.47 0.11
C ALA A 95 -9.60 -19.36 0.72
N ASP A 96 -10.04 -18.13 1.01
CA ASP A 96 -11.35 -17.89 1.59
C ASP A 96 -12.49 -17.92 0.58
N GLY A 97 -12.17 -18.03 -0.71
CA GLY A 97 -13.17 -18.03 -1.77
C GLY A 97 -13.89 -16.70 -1.91
N GLN A 98 -13.39 -15.64 -1.27
CA GLN A 98 -13.99 -14.32 -1.32
C GLN A 98 -13.52 -13.51 -2.51
N TRP A 99 -12.43 -13.93 -3.12
CA TRP A 99 -11.89 -13.26 -4.28
C TRP A 99 -12.65 -13.67 -5.52
N ARG A 100 -13.29 -12.72 -6.16
CA ARG A 100 -14.04 -12.94 -7.39
C ARG A 100 -13.50 -12.03 -8.48
N HIS A 101 -13.19 -12.62 -9.62
CA HIS A 101 -12.91 -11.83 -10.81
C HIS A 101 -14.24 -11.35 -11.37
N GLY A 102 -14.49 -10.09 -11.21
CA GLY A 102 -15.71 -9.49 -11.71
C GLY A 102 -15.73 -9.31 -13.20
#